data_48b852a9f79b43050c93fa588e00a100
#
_entry.id   48b852a9f79b43050c93fa588e00a100
#
_cell.length_a   1.000
_cell.length_b   1.000
_cell.length_c   1.000
_cell.angle_alpha   90.00
_cell.angle_beta   90.00
_cell.angle_gamma   90.00
#
_symmetry.space_group_name_H-M   'P 1'
#
loop_
_entity.id
_entity.type
_entity.pdbx_description
1 polymer ?
#
loop_
_entity_poly.entity_id
_entity_poly.type
_entity_poly.pdbx_seq_one_letter_code
_entity_poly.pdbx_strand_id
1 'polypeptide(L)'
;RLEFHPGVTAHPTEARRKAVTAKIRRIADLLAERPSLGGTELAENERRMLQEIDSLFRTSPIAAKKPTPVEEADTIIDIFDSTLFEMIPKVYRRFDDWELGSKAGTVKPVCPAFFRLGSWIGSDRDGNPNVTAKVSRKVAEKFRVHMLAKLADATEYVGRALTMEGGSTKPSAALQNLWSHQLEMNEELCNRVMLISVSELHRAVMLVMAERLRATITRTADLMYADADEFLGDLRVVQDSLVEAGAVREAYGLLQTLIWQTETFGFNMVQMEFRQHSVVHSRALADLKEHGRTGQLQPMTREGVDTFRAIGAIQRKNGVEAARRYIISFTKSAQNVADVYELARLSFAHEKDVPTLDVIPLFEQVEDLENAVTTLSQIIELPDVK
;
A
#
# COMPACT_ATOMS: atom_id res chain seq x y z
N ARG A 1 -4.54 -9.92 17.83
CA ARG A 1 -4.90 -8.66 17.16
C ARG A 1 -5.79 -8.98 15.95
N LEU A 2 -6.99 -8.42 15.88
CA LEU A 2 -7.85 -8.57 14.71
C LEU A 2 -7.28 -7.74 13.55
N GLU A 3 -7.20 -8.33 12.35
CA GLU A 3 -6.77 -7.67 11.14
C GLU A 3 -7.78 -7.96 10.01
N PHE A 4 -8.14 -6.95 9.25
CA PHE A 4 -9.00 -7.09 8.07
C PHE A 4 -8.15 -6.89 6.81
N HIS A 5 -8.02 -7.96 6.01
CA HIS A 5 -7.13 -8.01 4.86
C HIS A 5 -7.90 -8.36 3.57
N PRO A 6 -8.58 -7.41 2.93
CA PRO A 6 -9.21 -7.64 1.62
C PRO A 6 -8.16 -7.69 0.53
N GLY A 7 -8.28 -8.66 -0.37
CA GLY A 7 -7.46 -8.80 -1.58
C GLY A 7 -8.15 -8.19 -2.79
N VAL A 8 -7.48 -7.30 -3.50
CA VAL A 8 -7.97 -6.77 -4.78
C VAL A 8 -7.42 -7.61 -5.93
N THR A 9 -8.32 -8.09 -6.79
CA THR A 9 -7.97 -8.88 -7.96
C THR A 9 -8.42 -8.19 -9.24
N ALA A 10 -7.69 -8.41 -10.35
CA ALA A 10 -8.18 -8.03 -11.67
C ALA A 10 -9.12 -9.12 -12.18
N HIS A 11 -10.39 -8.81 -12.36
CA HIS A 11 -11.33 -9.76 -12.92
C HIS A 11 -11.26 -9.74 -14.46
N PRO A 12 -11.04 -10.88 -15.14
CA PRO A 12 -10.89 -10.93 -16.61
C PRO A 12 -12.09 -10.40 -17.39
N THR A 13 -13.27 -10.32 -16.75
CA THR A 13 -14.51 -9.81 -17.35
C THR A 13 -14.65 -8.30 -17.26
N GLU A 14 -13.76 -7.60 -16.56
CA GLU A 14 -13.81 -6.14 -16.44
C GLU A 14 -13.16 -5.43 -17.64
N ALA A 15 -13.75 -5.66 -18.83
CA ALA A 15 -13.40 -4.96 -20.05
C ALA A 15 -13.97 -3.52 -20.11
N ARG A 16 -14.52 -3.01 -19.00
CA ARG A 16 -15.13 -1.68 -18.95
C ARG A 16 -14.08 -0.59 -19.09
N ARG A 17 -14.33 0.38 -19.96
CA ARG A 17 -13.42 1.52 -20.13
C ARG A 17 -13.43 2.41 -18.90
N LYS A 18 -12.24 2.84 -18.43
CA LYS A 18 -12.08 3.82 -17.34
C LYS A 18 -12.91 5.09 -17.55
N ALA A 19 -13.05 5.53 -18.82
CA ALA A 19 -13.89 6.68 -19.20
C ALA A 19 -15.37 6.49 -18.78
N VAL A 20 -15.91 5.28 -18.84
CA VAL A 20 -17.29 4.98 -18.42
C VAL A 20 -17.42 5.13 -16.91
N THR A 21 -16.51 4.56 -16.13
CA THR A 21 -16.49 4.66 -14.66
C THR A 21 -16.34 6.12 -14.21
N ALA A 22 -15.45 6.88 -14.84
CA ALA A 22 -15.26 8.30 -14.54
C ALA A 22 -16.52 9.14 -14.82
N LYS A 23 -17.25 8.86 -15.90
CA LYS A 23 -18.51 9.54 -16.21
C LYS A 23 -19.61 9.20 -15.21
N ILE A 24 -19.76 7.92 -14.85
CA ILE A 24 -20.74 7.48 -13.84
C ILE A 24 -20.46 8.20 -12.52
N ARG A 25 -19.19 8.30 -12.11
CA ARG A 25 -18.82 9.01 -10.88
C ARG A 25 -19.20 10.49 -10.94
N ARG A 26 -18.87 11.20 -12.04
CA ARG A 26 -19.26 12.61 -12.19
C ARG A 26 -20.78 12.81 -12.16
N ILE A 27 -21.54 11.90 -12.74
CA ILE A 27 -23.02 11.93 -12.66
C ILE A 27 -23.47 11.73 -11.21
N ALA A 28 -22.85 10.79 -10.47
CA ALA A 28 -23.17 10.56 -9.06
C ALA A 28 -22.85 11.77 -8.19
N ASP A 29 -21.70 12.43 -8.42
CA ASP A 29 -21.32 13.65 -7.71
C ASP A 29 -22.32 14.79 -7.97
N LEU A 30 -22.70 15.02 -9.24
CA LEU A 30 -23.70 16.03 -9.61
C LEU A 30 -25.08 15.74 -9.00
N LEU A 31 -25.48 14.46 -8.91
CA LEU A 31 -26.71 14.06 -8.22
C LEU A 31 -26.64 14.31 -6.72
N ALA A 32 -25.50 14.06 -6.08
CA ALA A 32 -25.30 14.29 -4.66
C ALA A 32 -25.33 15.79 -4.30
N GLU A 33 -24.82 16.68 -5.16
CA GLU A 33 -24.85 18.13 -4.99
C GLU A 33 -26.25 18.73 -5.17
N ARG A 34 -27.08 18.14 -6.03
CA ARG A 34 -28.36 18.68 -6.48
C ARG A 34 -29.32 19.13 -5.36
N PRO A 35 -29.49 18.41 -4.23
CA PRO A 35 -30.39 18.83 -3.15
C PRO A 35 -30.02 20.15 -2.46
N SER A 36 -28.76 20.57 -2.56
CA SER A 36 -28.25 21.81 -1.93
C SER A 36 -28.25 23.03 -2.86
N LEU A 37 -28.58 22.83 -4.16
CA LEU A 37 -28.49 23.84 -5.19
C LEU A 37 -29.86 24.49 -5.46
N GLY A 38 -29.84 25.76 -5.92
CA GLY A 38 -31.04 26.51 -6.32
C GLY A 38 -30.78 27.47 -7.49
N GLY A 39 -31.84 27.96 -8.11
CA GLY A 39 -31.75 28.98 -9.15
C GLY A 39 -30.82 28.62 -10.32
N THR A 40 -29.90 29.52 -10.63
CA THR A 40 -28.95 29.35 -11.74
C THR A 40 -27.95 28.21 -11.53
N GLU A 41 -27.57 27.91 -10.26
CA GLU A 41 -26.67 26.82 -9.93
C GLU A 41 -27.30 25.45 -10.20
N LEU A 42 -28.59 25.28 -9.88
CA LEU A 42 -29.34 24.08 -10.19
C LEU A 42 -29.46 23.87 -11.70
N ALA A 43 -29.74 24.94 -12.46
CA ALA A 43 -29.83 24.88 -13.92
C ALA A 43 -28.46 24.52 -14.56
N GLU A 44 -27.35 25.01 -14.00
CA GLU A 44 -26.00 24.63 -14.46
C GLU A 44 -25.67 23.19 -14.14
N ASN A 45 -25.97 22.71 -12.94
CA ASN A 45 -25.81 21.31 -12.53
C ASN A 45 -26.59 20.38 -13.49
N GLU A 46 -27.82 20.75 -13.86
CA GLU A 46 -28.64 19.96 -14.79
C GLU A 46 -28.03 19.91 -16.19
N ARG A 47 -27.51 21.04 -16.72
CA ARG A 47 -26.81 21.06 -18.01
C ARG A 47 -25.59 20.17 -18.01
N ARG A 48 -24.77 20.24 -16.97
CA ARG A 48 -23.57 19.40 -16.81
C ARG A 48 -23.93 17.91 -16.70
N MET A 49 -24.98 17.58 -15.95
CA MET A 49 -25.44 16.22 -15.81
C MET A 49 -25.93 15.64 -17.14
N LEU A 50 -26.75 16.39 -17.91
CA LEU A 50 -27.22 15.99 -19.23
C LEU A 50 -26.06 15.82 -20.22
N GLN A 51 -25.04 16.70 -20.15
CA GLN A 51 -23.83 16.57 -20.97
C GLN A 51 -23.07 15.28 -20.65
N GLU A 52 -22.90 14.92 -19.37
CA GLU A 52 -22.23 13.68 -18.98
C GLU A 52 -23.05 12.45 -19.40
N ILE A 53 -24.37 12.49 -19.28
CA ILE A 53 -25.28 11.39 -19.72
C ILE A 53 -25.19 11.20 -21.24
N ASP A 54 -25.31 12.28 -22.04
CA ASP A 54 -25.18 12.20 -23.50
C ASP A 54 -23.83 11.67 -23.93
N SER A 55 -22.76 12.18 -23.29
CA SER A 55 -21.41 11.71 -23.52
C SER A 55 -21.22 10.24 -23.14
N LEU A 56 -21.83 9.78 -22.02
CA LEU A 56 -21.82 8.37 -21.61
C LEU A 56 -22.51 7.48 -22.62
N PHE A 57 -23.71 7.90 -23.11
CA PHE A 57 -24.46 7.18 -24.13
C PHE A 57 -23.66 6.98 -25.43
N ARG A 58 -22.85 7.95 -25.81
CA ARG A 58 -21.98 7.90 -27.00
C ARG A 58 -20.65 7.20 -26.75
N THR A 59 -20.33 6.85 -25.50
CA THR A 59 -19.06 6.21 -25.14
C THR A 59 -19.17 4.70 -25.28
N SER A 60 -18.30 4.07 -26.08
CA SER A 60 -18.22 2.60 -26.11
C SER A 60 -17.95 2.04 -24.71
N PRO A 61 -18.78 1.12 -24.19
CA PRO A 61 -18.62 0.59 -22.84
C PRO A 61 -17.41 -0.36 -22.69
N ILE A 62 -16.97 -0.96 -23.80
CA ILE A 62 -15.94 -2.01 -23.80
C ILE A 62 -14.63 -1.44 -24.33
N ALA A 63 -13.53 -1.80 -23.68
CA ALA A 63 -12.19 -1.49 -24.17
C ALA A 63 -11.88 -2.35 -25.41
N ALA A 64 -11.28 -1.74 -26.42
CA ALA A 64 -10.89 -2.42 -27.66
C ALA A 64 -9.76 -3.44 -27.45
N LYS A 65 -9.01 -3.34 -26.36
CA LYS A 65 -7.86 -4.20 -26.00
C LYS A 65 -7.95 -4.59 -24.54
N LYS A 66 -7.63 -5.86 -24.24
CA LYS A 66 -7.48 -6.33 -22.86
C LYS A 66 -6.31 -5.57 -22.19
N PRO A 67 -6.49 -5.03 -20.97
CA PRO A 67 -5.41 -4.34 -20.28
C PRO A 67 -4.27 -5.28 -19.93
N THR A 68 -3.06 -4.76 -19.92
CA THR A 68 -1.89 -5.45 -19.38
C THR A 68 -1.91 -5.43 -17.85
N PRO A 69 -1.23 -6.34 -17.14
CA PRO A 69 -1.18 -6.31 -15.67
C PRO A 69 -0.67 -4.98 -15.08
N VAL A 70 0.16 -4.26 -15.82
CA VAL A 70 0.65 -2.92 -15.42
C VAL A 70 -0.44 -1.84 -15.56
N GLU A 71 -1.31 -1.95 -16.58
CA GLU A 71 -2.47 -1.07 -16.77
C GLU A 71 -3.60 -1.40 -15.78
N GLU A 72 -3.73 -2.68 -15.37
CA GLU A 72 -4.64 -3.09 -14.29
C GLU A 72 -4.29 -2.43 -12.96
N ALA A 73 -2.99 -2.25 -12.67
CA ALA A 73 -2.53 -1.53 -11.49
C ALA A 73 -3.05 -0.07 -11.43
N ASP A 74 -3.25 0.60 -12.60
CA ASP A 74 -3.85 1.95 -12.64
C ASP A 74 -5.29 1.97 -12.13
N THR A 75 -6.01 0.88 -12.27
CA THR A 75 -7.39 0.78 -11.75
C THR A 75 -7.42 0.73 -10.23
N ILE A 76 -6.48 0.00 -9.61
CA ILE A 76 -6.35 0.02 -8.14
C ILE A 76 -5.95 1.40 -7.65
N ILE A 77 -4.99 2.04 -8.32
CA ILE A 77 -4.55 3.40 -7.97
C ILE A 77 -5.73 4.38 -8.03
N ASP A 78 -6.57 4.31 -9.06
CA ASP A 78 -7.76 5.16 -9.19
C ASP A 78 -8.77 4.93 -8.03
N ILE A 79 -8.98 3.68 -7.60
CA ILE A 79 -9.85 3.33 -6.46
C ILE A 79 -9.21 3.81 -5.14
N PHE A 80 -7.92 3.60 -4.99
CA PHE A 80 -7.16 4.03 -3.84
C PHE A 80 -7.27 5.55 -3.63
N ASP A 81 -6.97 6.33 -4.68
CA ASP A 81 -7.01 7.79 -4.64
C ASP A 81 -8.40 8.35 -4.39
N SER A 82 -9.40 7.78 -5.04
CA SER A 82 -10.76 8.29 -4.97
C SER A 82 -11.52 7.86 -3.73
N THR A 83 -11.05 6.84 -3.01
CA THR A 83 -11.84 6.23 -1.94
C THR A 83 -10.98 5.79 -0.76
N LEU A 84 -10.06 4.83 -0.95
CA LEU A 84 -9.48 4.10 0.18
C LEU A 84 -8.60 4.98 1.07
N PHE A 85 -7.76 5.83 0.47
CA PHE A 85 -6.80 6.65 1.19
C PHE A 85 -7.46 7.60 2.22
N GLU A 86 -8.65 8.12 1.88
CA GLU A 86 -9.40 9.02 2.76
C GLU A 86 -10.43 8.31 3.63
N MET A 87 -11.07 7.25 3.09
CA MET A 87 -12.20 6.63 3.79
C MET A 87 -11.74 5.70 4.92
N ILE A 88 -10.61 4.99 4.78
CA ILE A 88 -10.15 4.06 5.81
C ILE A 88 -9.86 4.78 7.15
N PRO A 89 -9.13 5.91 7.20
CA PRO A 89 -8.97 6.66 8.44
C PRO A 89 -10.31 7.16 9.04
N LYS A 90 -11.28 7.51 8.18
CA LYS A 90 -12.62 7.89 8.66
C LYS A 90 -13.36 6.72 9.34
N VAL A 91 -13.13 5.49 8.87
CA VAL A 91 -13.65 4.28 9.55
C VAL A 91 -13.04 4.16 10.94
N TYR A 92 -11.71 4.31 11.08
CA TYR A 92 -11.06 4.28 12.41
C TYR A 92 -11.59 5.39 13.32
N ARG A 93 -11.79 6.60 12.78
CA ARG A 93 -12.38 7.71 13.53
C ARG A 93 -13.79 7.39 14.02
N ARG A 94 -14.60 6.66 13.25
CA ARG A 94 -15.93 6.23 13.67
C ARG A 94 -15.88 5.28 14.87
N PHE A 95 -14.90 4.38 14.95
CA PHE A 95 -14.70 3.54 16.12
C PHE A 95 -14.29 4.38 17.34
N ASP A 96 -13.41 5.36 17.17
CA ASP A 96 -13.08 6.30 18.26
C ASP A 96 -14.31 7.11 18.71
N ASP A 97 -15.15 7.59 17.78
CA ASP A 97 -16.37 8.32 18.07
C ASP A 97 -17.34 7.47 18.94
N TRP A 98 -17.45 6.17 18.65
CA TRP A 98 -18.29 5.27 19.43
C TRP A 98 -17.74 5.00 20.83
N GLU A 99 -16.44 4.84 20.97
CA GLU A 99 -15.80 4.49 22.24
C GLU A 99 -15.56 5.73 23.13
N LEU A 100 -15.08 6.84 22.53
CA LEU A 100 -14.64 8.03 23.24
C LEU A 100 -15.71 9.13 23.30
N GLY A 101 -16.74 9.08 22.46
CA GLY A 101 -17.79 10.09 22.37
C GLY A 101 -17.21 11.48 22.08
N SER A 102 -17.60 12.48 22.87
CA SER A 102 -17.15 13.87 22.71
C SER A 102 -15.65 14.11 22.92
N LYS A 103 -14.91 13.11 23.44
CA LYS A 103 -13.46 13.17 23.60
C LYS A 103 -12.69 12.75 22.35
N ALA A 104 -13.35 12.11 21.38
CA ALA A 104 -12.70 11.74 20.10
C ALA A 104 -12.06 12.96 19.45
N GLY A 105 -10.83 12.80 18.93
CA GLY A 105 -10.04 13.91 18.36
C GLY A 105 -9.41 14.88 19.37
N THR A 106 -9.55 14.65 20.68
CA THR A 106 -8.90 15.44 21.74
C THR A 106 -8.07 14.61 22.69
N VAL A 107 -8.18 13.30 22.62
CA VAL A 107 -7.36 12.33 23.35
C VAL A 107 -6.78 11.32 22.40
N LYS A 108 -5.79 10.55 22.87
CA LYS A 108 -5.17 9.47 22.08
C LYS A 108 -6.22 8.49 21.56
N PRO A 109 -6.21 8.18 20.27
CA PRO A 109 -7.12 7.21 19.68
C PRO A 109 -7.02 5.84 20.32
N VAL A 110 -8.15 5.13 20.41
CA VAL A 110 -8.22 3.74 20.89
C VAL A 110 -8.27 2.74 19.74
N CYS A 111 -8.75 3.18 18.57
CA CYS A 111 -8.82 2.33 17.39
C CYS A 111 -7.44 2.21 16.72
N PRO A 112 -6.82 1.00 16.70
CA PRO A 112 -5.59 0.78 15.94
C PRO A 112 -5.89 0.69 14.45
N ALA A 113 -4.89 0.92 13.60
CA ALA A 113 -4.97 0.61 12.19
C ALA A 113 -5.04 -0.93 12.01
N PHE A 114 -6.21 -1.44 11.62
CA PHE A 114 -6.48 -2.88 11.47
C PHE A 114 -6.71 -3.32 10.03
N PHE A 115 -6.80 -2.39 9.10
CA PHE A 115 -6.98 -2.67 7.67
C PHE A 115 -5.63 -2.87 6.99
N ARG A 116 -5.54 -3.88 6.11
CA ARG A 116 -4.40 -4.10 5.20
C ARG A 116 -4.95 -4.39 3.81
N LEU A 117 -4.39 -3.78 2.80
CA LEU A 117 -4.84 -3.98 1.42
C LEU A 117 -3.95 -4.98 0.71
N GLY A 118 -4.49 -6.16 0.39
CA GLY A 118 -3.84 -7.16 -0.45
C GLY A 118 -4.09 -6.91 -1.93
N SER A 119 -3.22 -7.39 -2.80
CA SER A 119 -3.43 -7.34 -4.24
C SER A 119 -2.80 -8.51 -4.97
N TRP A 120 -3.56 -9.09 -5.91
CA TRP A 120 -3.09 -10.12 -6.84
C TRP A 120 -2.64 -9.53 -8.18
N ILE A 121 -2.86 -8.23 -8.41
CA ILE A 121 -2.50 -7.58 -9.67
C ILE A 121 -0.98 -7.54 -9.83
N GLY A 122 -0.51 -8.09 -10.95
CA GLY A 122 0.91 -8.20 -11.25
C GLY A 122 1.66 -9.29 -10.44
N SER A 123 0.93 -10.11 -9.66
CA SER A 123 1.50 -11.19 -8.84
C SER A 123 0.76 -12.52 -8.96
N ASP A 124 -0.45 -12.53 -9.54
CA ASP A 124 -1.19 -13.75 -9.85
C ASP A 124 -0.70 -14.39 -11.16
N ARG A 125 -0.01 -15.52 -11.02
CA ARG A 125 0.63 -16.23 -12.13
C ARG A 125 -0.13 -17.48 -12.54
N ASP A 126 -1.19 -17.84 -11.80
CA ASP A 126 -1.97 -19.03 -12.10
C ASP A 126 -2.76 -18.84 -13.40
N GLY A 127 -2.37 -19.58 -14.43
CA GLY A 127 -2.98 -19.50 -15.76
C GLY A 127 -2.70 -18.19 -16.55
N ASN A 128 -1.85 -17.28 -16.04
CA ASN A 128 -1.54 -16.01 -16.72
C ASN A 128 -0.05 -15.87 -17.08
N PRO A 129 0.36 -16.22 -18.31
CA PRO A 129 1.76 -16.13 -18.75
C PRO A 129 2.29 -14.69 -18.87
N ASN A 130 1.40 -13.67 -18.83
CA ASN A 130 1.80 -12.26 -18.92
C ASN A 130 2.29 -11.71 -17.57
N VAL A 131 2.02 -12.39 -16.46
CA VAL A 131 2.52 -12.02 -15.13
C VAL A 131 3.89 -12.67 -14.93
N THR A 132 4.93 -11.90 -15.21
CA THR A 132 6.33 -12.32 -15.08
C THR A 132 6.99 -11.63 -13.90
N ALA A 133 8.14 -12.14 -13.44
CA ALA A 133 8.98 -11.53 -12.40
C ALA A 133 9.31 -10.05 -12.70
N LYS A 134 9.51 -9.72 -13.99
CA LYS A 134 9.72 -8.34 -14.43
C LYS A 134 8.48 -7.48 -14.27
N VAL A 135 7.31 -8.02 -14.60
CA VAL A 135 6.02 -7.32 -14.44
C VAL A 135 5.73 -7.10 -12.97
N SER A 136 5.92 -8.09 -12.10
CA SER A 136 5.72 -7.96 -10.65
C SER A 136 6.57 -6.84 -10.05
N ARG A 137 7.87 -6.78 -10.40
CA ARG A 137 8.75 -5.68 -9.97
C ARG A 137 8.26 -4.32 -10.45
N LYS A 138 7.78 -4.22 -11.69
CA LYS A 138 7.27 -2.97 -12.27
C LYS A 138 5.99 -2.51 -11.56
N VAL A 139 5.09 -3.42 -11.25
CA VAL A 139 3.84 -3.12 -10.53
C VAL A 139 4.14 -2.71 -9.09
N ALA A 140 5.01 -3.44 -8.36
CA ALA A 140 5.44 -3.07 -7.02
C ALA A 140 6.04 -1.66 -6.97
N GLU A 141 6.90 -1.33 -7.93
CA GLU A 141 7.51 0.01 -7.99
C GLU A 141 6.48 1.09 -8.29
N LYS A 142 5.51 0.80 -9.15
CA LYS A 142 4.44 1.73 -9.47
C LYS A 142 3.60 2.07 -8.23
N PHE A 143 3.21 1.07 -7.45
CA PHE A 143 2.48 1.25 -6.21
C PHE A 143 3.30 2.05 -5.17
N ARG A 144 4.59 1.70 -5.00
CA ARG A 144 5.49 2.39 -4.08
C ARG A 144 5.65 3.88 -4.43
N VAL A 145 5.96 4.18 -5.67
CA VAL A 145 6.16 5.56 -6.13
C VAL A 145 4.89 6.38 -5.93
N HIS A 146 3.74 5.81 -6.28
CA HIS A 146 2.45 6.46 -6.09
C HIS A 146 2.15 6.73 -4.62
N MET A 147 2.35 5.73 -3.76
CA MET A 147 2.10 5.86 -2.32
C MET A 147 2.98 6.91 -1.66
N LEU A 148 4.28 6.91 -1.97
CA LEU A 148 5.22 7.91 -1.44
C LEU A 148 4.86 9.33 -1.87
N ALA A 149 4.46 9.52 -3.14
CA ALA A 149 3.98 10.82 -3.62
C ALA A 149 2.73 11.27 -2.86
N LYS A 150 1.78 10.36 -2.66
CA LYS A 150 0.54 10.63 -1.93
C LYS A 150 0.81 10.99 -0.46
N LEU A 151 1.71 10.25 0.20
CA LEU A 151 2.13 10.58 1.57
C LEU A 151 2.88 11.90 1.64
N ALA A 152 3.73 12.22 0.65
CA ALA A 152 4.43 13.50 0.61
C ALA A 152 3.44 14.68 0.52
N ASP A 153 2.44 14.58 -0.35
CA ASP A 153 1.40 15.60 -0.51
C ASP A 153 0.54 15.73 0.75
N ALA A 154 0.16 14.61 1.37
CA ALA A 154 -0.60 14.61 2.62
C ALA A 154 0.22 15.20 3.78
N THR A 155 1.52 14.89 3.87
CA THR A 155 2.43 15.43 4.87
C THR A 155 2.62 16.94 4.70
N GLU A 156 2.79 17.39 3.46
CA GLU A 156 2.87 18.81 3.14
C GLU A 156 1.57 19.54 3.49
N TYR A 157 0.41 18.94 3.19
CA TYR A 157 -0.89 19.48 3.52
C TYR A 157 -1.06 19.66 5.05
N VAL A 158 -0.72 18.63 5.84
CA VAL A 158 -0.73 18.70 7.31
C VAL A 158 0.26 19.77 7.79
N GLY A 159 1.49 19.76 7.28
CA GLY A 159 2.50 20.77 7.61
C GLY A 159 2.02 22.20 7.37
N ARG A 160 1.39 22.46 6.23
CA ARG A 160 0.84 23.79 5.90
C ARG A 160 -0.31 24.20 6.80
N ALA A 161 -1.04 23.26 7.40
CA ALA A 161 -2.10 23.54 8.39
C ALA A 161 -1.55 23.87 9.78
N LEU A 162 -0.32 23.48 10.11
CA LEU A 162 0.31 23.73 11.41
C LEU A 162 0.95 25.13 11.48
N THR A 163 0.12 26.17 11.49
CA THR A 163 0.53 27.58 11.51
C THR A 163 0.69 28.16 12.92
N MET A 164 0.94 27.30 13.93
CA MET A 164 1.05 27.73 15.32
C MET A 164 2.44 28.29 15.61
N GLU A 165 2.47 29.50 16.12
CA GLU A 165 3.69 30.15 16.56
C GLU A 165 4.29 29.46 17.79
N GLY A 166 5.63 29.31 17.81
CA GLY A 166 6.38 28.66 18.89
C GLY A 166 6.26 29.34 20.26
N GLY A 167 5.82 30.60 20.32
CA GLY A 167 5.54 31.28 21.56
C GLY A 167 4.28 30.78 22.26
N SER A 168 3.25 30.44 21.47
CA SER A 168 1.96 29.89 21.96
C SER A 168 1.94 28.36 21.98
N THR A 169 2.69 27.72 21.10
CA THR A 169 2.79 26.25 20.98
C THR A 169 4.25 25.85 21.03
N LYS A 170 4.76 25.74 22.26
CA LYS A 170 6.19 25.52 22.49
C LYS A 170 6.64 24.15 22.01
N PRO A 171 7.64 24.08 21.12
CA PRO A 171 8.20 22.81 20.67
C PRO A 171 8.83 22.00 21.79
N SER A 172 8.58 20.68 21.85
CA SER A 172 9.25 19.78 22.79
C SER A 172 10.75 19.63 22.48
N ALA A 173 11.51 19.16 23.46
CA ALA A 173 12.93 18.85 23.24
C ALA A 173 13.13 17.79 22.15
N ALA A 174 12.25 16.78 22.07
CA ALA A 174 12.28 15.76 21.03
C ALA A 174 12.09 16.34 19.63
N LEU A 175 11.16 17.29 19.45
CA LEU A 175 10.97 17.96 18.16
C LEU A 175 12.17 18.83 17.78
N GLN A 176 12.79 19.51 18.76
CA GLN A 176 14.00 20.31 18.52
C GLN A 176 15.17 19.41 18.09
N ASN A 177 15.33 18.24 18.70
CA ASN A 177 16.32 17.24 18.30
C ASN A 177 16.06 16.72 16.88
N LEU A 178 14.79 16.42 16.53
CA LEU A 178 14.42 16.00 15.18
C LEU A 178 14.79 17.10 14.15
N TRP A 179 14.50 18.35 14.47
CA TRP A 179 14.90 19.48 13.62
C TRP A 179 16.41 19.58 13.45
N SER A 180 17.18 19.44 14.55
CA SER A 180 18.64 19.46 14.49
C SER A 180 19.19 18.34 13.59
N HIS A 181 18.60 17.15 13.70
CA HIS A 181 18.95 16.03 12.82
C HIS A 181 18.63 16.31 11.35
N GLN A 182 17.47 16.93 11.05
CA GLN A 182 17.12 17.33 9.69
C GLN A 182 18.08 18.39 9.13
N LEU A 183 18.56 19.32 9.97
CA LEU A 183 19.59 20.30 9.61
C LEU A 183 20.92 19.63 9.23
N GLU A 184 21.34 18.62 10.00
CA GLU A 184 22.55 17.83 9.70
C GLU A 184 22.42 17.08 8.36
N MET A 185 21.21 16.60 8.01
CA MET A 185 20.96 15.91 6.74
C MET A 185 21.04 16.87 5.55
N ASN A 186 20.43 18.06 5.64
CA ASN A 186 20.43 19.03 4.55
C ASN A 186 20.09 20.45 5.06
N GLU A 187 21.14 21.20 5.37
CA GLU A 187 21.03 22.58 5.89
C GLU A 187 20.36 23.54 4.89
N GLU A 188 20.65 23.42 3.59
CA GLU A 188 20.08 24.28 2.56
C GLU A 188 18.56 24.12 2.46
N LEU A 189 18.07 22.87 2.47
CA LEU A 189 16.64 22.57 2.50
C LEU A 189 15.97 23.17 3.74
N CYS A 190 16.52 22.91 4.92
CA CYS A 190 15.98 23.40 6.18
C CYS A 190 15.95 24.93 6.26
N ASN A 191 17.00 25.61 5.79
CA ASN A 191 17.06 27.07 5.75
C ASN A 191 15.98 27.61 4.79
N ARG A 192 15.78 27.01 3.62
CA ARG A 192 14.73 27.39 2.68
C ARG A 192 13.33 27.20 3.27
N VAL A 193 13.08 26.10 3.98
CA VAL A 193 11.80 25.82 4.64
C VAL A 193 11.56 26.83 5.78
N MET A 194 12.58 27.17 6.56
CA MET A 194 12.47 28.12 7.66
C MET A 194 12.10 29.53 7.19
N LEU A 195 12.49 29.94 5.98
CA LEU A 195 12.07 31.24 5.42
C LEU A 195 10.55 31.40 5.28
N ILE A 196 9.83 30.29 5.08
CA ILE A 196 8.37 30.25 4.92
C ILE A 196 7.64 29.74 6.17
N SER A 197 8.38 29.42 7.23
CA SER A 197 7.87 28.82 8.48
C SER A 197 8.48 29.55 9.72
N VAL A 198 8.62 30.85 9.64
CA VAL A 198 9.25 31.66 10.71
C VAL A 198 8.53 31.44 12.02
N SER A 199 9.25 31.01 13.07
CA SER A 199 8.72 30.66 14.39
C SER A 199 7.71 29.51 14.44
N GLU A 200 7.54 28.74 13.36
CA GLU A 200 6.57 27.63 13.24
C GLU A 200 7.31 26.29 13.10
N LEU A 201 8.01 25.84 14.17
CA LEU A 201 8.90 24.67 14.08
C LEU A 201 8.16 23.37 13.72
N HIS A 202 6.95 23.13 14.24
CA HIS A 202 6.15 21.97 13.88
C HIS A 202 5.88 21.90 12.37
N ARG A 203 5.55 23.06 11.78
CA ARG A 203 5.36 23.20 10.33
C ARG A 203 6.66 22.94 9.58
N ALA A 204 7.77 23.54 10.01
CA ALA A 204 9.05 23.40 9.35
C ALA A 204 9.48 21.94 9.29
N VAL A 205 9.41 21.21 10.41
CA VAL A 205 9.71 19.78 10.49
C VAL A 205 8.86 18.97 9.50
N MET A 206 7.54 19.18 9.47
CA MET A 206 6.64 18.47 8.56
C MET A 206 6.93 18.74 7.08
N LEU A 207 7.28 19.98 6.72
CA LEU A 207 7.64 20.32 5.33
C LEU A 207 8.94 19.64 4.90
N VAL A 208 9.94 19.54 5.80
CA VAL A 208 11.16 18.76 5.53
C VAL A 208 10.84 17.27 5.41
N MET A 209 9.96 16.72 6.26
CA MET A 209 9.50 15.33 6.14
C MET A 209 8.84 15.03 4.78
N ALA A 210 8.06 15.98 4.24
CA ALA A 210 7.48 15.84 2.90
C ALA A 210 8.57 15.76 1.82
N GLU A 211 9.62 16.58 1.91
CA GLU A 211 10.76 16.52 0.98
C GLU A 211 11.57 15.22 1.17
N ARG A 212 11.72 14.70 2.38
CA ARG A 212 12.32 13.39 2.63
C ARG A 212 11.54 12.25 1.95
N LEU A 213 10.21 12.29 1.96
CA LEU A 213 9.38 11.32 1.23
C LEU A 213 9.60 11.42 -0.29
N ARG A 214 9.72 12.63 -0.85
CA ARG A 214 10.07 12.84 -2.27
C ARG A 214 11.46 12.30 -2.59
N ALA A 215 12.44 12.56 -1.72
CA ALA A 215 13.78 11.99 -1.82
C ALA A 215 13.78 10.46 -1.74
N THR A 216 12.85 9.86 -0.98
CA THR A 216 12.66 8.41 -0.91
C THR A 216 12.19 7.83 -2.25
N ILE A 217 11.38 8.57 -3.02
CA ILE A 217 11.00 8.16 -4.39
C ILE A 217 12.23 8.06 -5.28
N THR A 218 13.06 9.09 -5.29
CA THR A 218 14.26 9.22 -6.13
C THR A 218 15.49 8.49 -5.57
N ARG A 219 15.39 7.98 -4.33
CA ARG A 219 16.48 7.31 -3.59
C ARG A 219 17.72 8.17 -3.39
N THR A 220 17.49 9.42 -3.03
CA THR A 220 18.57 10.34 -2.63
C THR A 220 19.06 9.94 -1.25
N ALA A 221 20.25 9.34 -1.18
CA ALA A 221 20.75 8.57 -0.03
C ALA A 221 20.73 9.34 1.30
N ASP A 222 21.09 10.62 1.28
CA ASP A 222 21.27 11.41 2.51
C ASP A 222 19.95 11.93 3.10
N LEU A 223 18.84 11.87 2.35
CA LEU A 223 17.54 12.42 2.75
C LEU A 223 16.44 11.37 2.87
N MET A 224 16.54 10.25 2.15
CA MET A 224 15.46 9.27 2.08
C MET A 224 15.17 8.63 3.44
N TYR A 225 13.92 8.29 3.66
CA TYR A 225 13.52 7.38 4.72
C TYR A 225 13.94 5.95 4.40
N ALA A 226 14.42 5.22 5.40
CA ALA A 226 14.76 3.80 5.25
C ALA A 226 13.48 2.96 5.03
N ASP A 227 12.43 3.24 5.80
CA ASP A 227 11.14 2.56 5.75
C ASP A 227 10.00 3.44 6.29
N ALA A 228 8.79 2.88 6.35
CA ALA A 228 7.62 3.57 6.86
C ALA A 228 7.65 3.73 8.39
N ASP A 229 8.37 2.89 9.12
CA ASP A 229 8.44 2.96 10.58
C ASP A 229 9.30 4.14 11.04
N GLU A 230 10.38 4.46 10.31
CA GLU A 230 11.16 5.68 10.53
C GLU A 230 10.29 6.93 10.33
N PHE A 231 9.53 6.97 9.25
CA PHE A 231 8.60 8.08 8.98
C PHE A 231 7.51 8.20 10.06
N LEU A 232 6.94 7.07 10.49
CA LEU A 232 5.98 7.03 11.60
C LEU A 232 6.58 7.51 12.92
N GLY A 233 7.84 7.18 13.17
CA GLY A 233 8.59 7.67 14.33
C GLY A 233 8.63 9.19 14.36
N ASP A 234 9.00 9.82 13.23
CA ASP A 234 9.03 11.28 13.09
C ASP A 234 7.64 11.91 13.27
N LEU A 235 6.58 11.31 12.67
CA LEU A 235 5.19 11.79 12.85
C LEU A 235 4.76 11.77 14.32
N ARG A 236 5.16 10.72 15.06
CA ARG A 236 4.83 10.61 16.49
C ARG A 236 5.57 11.64 17.33
N VAL A 237 6.82 11.96 16.99
CA VAL A 237 7.56 13.07 17.65
C VAL A 237 6.82 14.39 17.47
N VAL A 238 6.33 14.68 16.27
CA VAL A 238 5.51 15.88 16.02
C VAL A 238 4.22 15.84 16.83
N GLN A 239 3.52 14.70 16.84
CA GLN A 239 2.27 14.51 17.56
C GLN A 239 2.44 14.71 19.07
N ASP A 240 3.43 14.08 19.67
CA ASP A 240 3.71 14.17 21.10
C ASP A 240 4.09 15.60 21.50
N SER A 241 4.87 16.31 20.67
CA SER A 241 5.21 17.72 20.89
C SER A 241 3.97 18.63 20.89
N LEU A 242 3.01 18.37 19.99
CA LEU A 242 1.74 19.11 19.99
C LEU A 242 0.91 18.82 21.24
N VAL A 243 0.89 17.57 21.71
CA VAL A 243 0.19 17.17 22.95
C VAL A 243 0.81 17.85 24.16
N GLU A 244 2.14 17.85 24.29
CA GLU A 244 2.88 18.52 25.37
C GLU A 244 2.59 20.04 25.41
N ALA A 245 2.42 20.66 24.22
CA ALA A 245 2.08 22.05 24.10
C ALA A 245 0.59 22.37 24.33
N GLY A 246 -0.26 21.34 24.57
CA GLY A 246 -1.71 21.49 24.74
C GLY A 246 -2.50 21.61 23.43
N ALA A 247 -1.85 21.49 22.26
CA ALA A 247 -2.47 21.54 20.93
C ALA A 247 -3.06 20.18 20.54
N VAL A 248 -3.92 19.61 21.38
CA VAL A 248 -4.43 18.23 21.25
C VAL A 248 -5.31 18.03 20.03
N ARG A 249 -6.01 19.05 19.54
CA ARG A 249 -6.88 18.95 18.36
C ARG A 249 -6.06 18.85 17.07
N GLU A 250 -4.95 19.53 17.00
CA GLU A 250 -3.98 19.45 15.92
C GLU A 250 -3.26 18.09 15.94
N ALA A 251 -2.88 17.62 17.13
CA ALA A 251 -2.24 16.31 17.31
C ALA A 251 -3.14 15.15 16.88
N TYR A 252 -4.43 15.19 17.27
CA TYR A 252 -5.37 14.08 17.03
C TYR A 252 -6.36 14.35 15.88
N GLY A 253 -6.18 15.45 15.14
CA GLY A 253 -6.94 15.80 13.93
C GLY A 253 -6.30 15.25 12.65
N LEU A 254 -5.87 16.17 11.77
CA LEU A 254 -5.25 15.84 10.47
C LEU A 254 -3.98 15.01 10.61
N LEU A 255 -3.13 15.30 11.59
CA LEU A 255 -1.91 14.56 11.85
C LEU A 255 -2.21 13.09 12.21
N GLN A 256 -3.22 12.84 13.04
CA GLN A 256 -3.65 11.47 13.34
C GLN A 256 -4.18 10.74 12.10
N THR A 257 -4.86 11.43 11.21
CA THR A 257 -5.32 10.86 9.93
C THR A 257 -4.13 10.41 9.09
N LEU A 258 -3.08 11.23 8.98
CA LEU A 258 -1.84 10.89 8.28
C LEU A 258 -1.11 9.70 8.94
N ILE A 259 -1.08 9.64 10.27
CA ILE A 259 -0.52 8.50 11.01
C ILE A 259 -1.27 7.21 10.65
N TRP A 260 -2.60 7.21 10.68
CA TRP A 260 -3.41 6.04 10.28
C TRP A 260 -3.23 5.66 8.82
N GLN A 261 -3.10 6.63 7.90
CA GLN A 261 -2.80 6.38 6.50
C GLN A 261 -1.45 5.66 6.35
N THR A 262 -0.43 6.13 7.08
CA THR A 262 0.90 5.52 7.05
C THR A 262 0.92 4.12 7.69
N GLU A 263 0.27 3.94 8.85
CA GLU A 263 0.14 2.66 9.52
C GLU A 263 -0.63 1.61 8.68
N THR A 264 -1.60 2.07 7.89
CA THR A 264 -2.44 1.20 7.05
C THR A 264 -1.74 0.76 5.77
N PHE A 265 -1.15 1.71 5.07
CA PHE A 265 -0.67 1.51 3.69
C PHE A 265 0.86 1.42 3.57
N GLY A 266 1.61 1.81 4.62
CA GLY A 266 3.06 1.88 4.58
C GLY A 266 3.58 2.70 3.40
N PHE A 267 4.72 2.31 2.84
CA PHE A 267 5.24 2.86 1.60
C PHE A 267 4.82 2.07 0.35
N ASN A 268 4.05 0.99 0.53
CA ASN A 268 3.76 0.01 -0.51
C ASN A 268 2.40 0.19 -1.17
N MET A 269 1.47 0.93 -0.55
CA MET A 269 0.06 1.06 -0.92
C MET A 269 -0.72 -0.25 -0.73
N VAL A 270 -0.21 -1.36 -1.26
CA VAL A 270 -0.79 -2.72 -1.16
C VAL A 270 0.28 -3.74 -0.78
N GLN A 271 -0.14 -4.84 -0.17
CA GLN A 271 0.68 -6.05 0.01
C GLN A 271 0.45 -6.95 -1.20
N MET A 272 1.47 -7.14 -2.02
CA MET A 272 1.37 -8.02 -3.20
C MET A 272 1.35 -9.48 -2.75
N GLU A 273 0.34 -10.22 -3.17
CA GLU A 273 0.16 -11.63 -2.88
C GLU A 273 0.50 -12.43 -4.13
N PHE A 274 1.61 -13.14 -4.10
CA PHE A 274 2.04 -13.98 -5.24
C PHE A 274 1.26 -15.27 -5.25
N ARG A 275 0.71 -15.65 -6.40
CA ARG A 275 -0.05 -16.91 -6.56
C ARG A 275 0.52 -17.75 -7.71
N GLN A 276 0.60 -19.06 -7.48
CA GLN A 276 0.99 -20.04 -8.50
C GLN A 276 0.43 -21.44 -8.17
N HIS A 277 0.25 -22.23 -9.20
CA HIS A 277 -0.28 -23.60 -9.11
C HIS A 277 0.74 -24.57 -8.50
N SER A 278 0.29 -25.46 -7.58
CA SER A 278 1.14 -26.45 -6.88
C SER A 278 2.01 -27.30 -7.80
N VAL A 279 1.47 -27.79 -8.92
CA VAL A 279 2.20 -28.62 -9.89
C VAL A 279 3.39 -27.88 -10.53
N VAL A 280 3.30 -26.54 -10.66
CA VAL A 280 4.41 -25.75 -11.21
C VAL A 280 5.59 -25.76 -10.25
N HIS A 281 5.35 -25.68 -8.94
CA HIS A 281 6.42 -25.75 -7.93
C HIS A 281 7.13 -27.09 -7.92
N SER A 282 6.39 -28.18 -7.88
CA SER A 282 6.97 -29.53 -7.85
C SER A 282 7.82 -29.83 -9.11
N ARG A 283 7.36 -29.40 -10.30
CA ARG A 283 8.12 -29.52 -11.54
C ARG A 283 9.39 -28.66 -11.55
N ALA A 284 9.28 -27.41 -11.10
CA ALA A 284 10.41 -26.49 -11.01
C ALA A 284 11.45 -26.98 -10.01
N LEU A 285 11.02 -27.59 -8.89
CA LEU A 285 11.90 -28.13 -7.88
C LEU A 285 12.66 -29.38 -8.43
N ALA A 286 11.98 -30.27 -9.17
CA ALA A 286 12.60 -31.41 -9.81
C ALA A 286 13.68 -30.98 -10.82
N ASP A 287 13.36 -30.03 -11.70
CA ASP A 287 14.26 -29.45 -12.68
C ASP A 287 15.52 -28.81 -12.06
N LEU A 288 15.30 -28.02 -10.96
CA LEU A 288 16.41 -27.43 -10.20
C LEU A 288 17.31 -28.48 -9.51
N LYS A 289 16.74 -29.55 -8.99
CA LYS A 289 17.52 -30.65 -8.36
C LYS A 289 18.34 -31.39 -9.37
N GLU A 290 17.83 -31.56 -10.59
CA GLU A 290 18.54 -32.28 -11.68
C GLU A 290 19.65 -31.40 -12.29
N HIS A 291 19.38 -30.15 -12.61
CA HIS A 291 20.31 -29.33 -13.41
C HIS A 291 21.09 -28.30 -12.57
N GLY A 292 20.70 -28.10 -11.31
CA GLY A 292 21.28 -27.08 -10.46
C GLY A 292 20.88 -25.64 -10.89
N ARG A 293 21.15 -24.67 -10.03
CA ARG A 293 20.77 -23.27 -10.22
C ARG A 293 21.39 -22.58 -11.44
N THR A 294 22.58 -23.04 -11.87
CA THR A 294 23.35 -22.50 -13.02
C THR A 294 23.21 -23.34 -14.29
N GLY A 295 22.48 -24.44 -14.22
CA GLY A 295 22.24 -25.32 -15.33
C GLY A 295 21.22 -24.78 -16.35
N GLN A 296 20.96 -25.58 -17.39
CA GLN A 296 19.98 -25.21 -18.41
C GLN A 296 18.57 -25.59 -17.94
N LEU A 297 17.96 -24.68 -17.18
CA LEU A 297 16.61 -24.84 -16.65
C LEU A 297 15.54 -24.66 -17.73
N GLN A 298 14.41 -25.33 -17.56
CA GLN A 298 13.20 -25.09 -18.33
C GLN A 298 12.73 -23.66 -18.20
N PRO A 299 12.11 -23.06 -19.24
CA PRO A 299 11.66 -21.66 -19.18
C PRO A 299 10.76 -21.33 -17.97
N MET A 300 9.85 -22.25 -17.62
CA MET A 300 8.94 -22.09 -16.49
C MET A 300 9.66 -22.16 -15.14
N THR A 301 10.66 -23.04 -15.01
CA THR A 301 11.51 -23.13 -13.81
C THR A 301 12.34 -21.87 -13.64
N ARG A 302 12.95 -21.38 -14.72
CA ARG A 302 13.72 -20.11 -14.69
C ARG A 302 12.86 -18.97 -14.24
N GLU A 303 11.64 -18.84 -14.80
CA GLU A 303 10.69 -17.81 -14.41
C GLU A 303 10.23 -17.94 -12.94
N GLY A 304 10.08 -19.19 -12.43
CA GLY A 304 9.82 -19.45 -11.01
C GLY A 304 10.95 -18.93 -10.10
N VAL A 305 12.20 -19.28 -10.44
CA VAL A 305 13.40 -18.76 -9.74
C VAL A 305 13.46 -17.24 -9.77
N ASP A 306 13.22 -16.64 -10.94
CA ASP A 306 13.25 -15.17 -11.08
C ASP A 306 12.10 -14.49 -10.33
N THR A 307 10.99 -15.21 -10.09
CA THR A 307 9.89 -14.74 -9.25
C THR A 307 10.31 -14.65 -7.79
N PHE A 308 10.94 -15.67 -7.21
CA PHE A 308 11.44 -15.59 -5.83
C PHE A 308 12.51 -14.50 -5.68
N ARG A 309 13.38 -14.35 -6.68
CA ARG A 309 14.34 -13.25 -6.74
C ARG A 309 13.65 -11.88 -6.82
N ALA A 310 12.52 -11.78 -7.52
CA ALA A 310 11.73 -10.54 -7.57
C ALA A 310 11.09 -10.25 -6.22
N ILE A 311 10.52 -11.24 -5.54
CA ILE A 311 9.96 -11.11 -4.18
C ILE A 311 11.05 -10.59 -3.23
N GLY A 312 12.21 -11.26 -3.19
CA GLY A 312 13.33 -10.82 -2.35
C GLY A 312 13.80 -9.38 -2.65
N ALA A 313 13.83 -8.99 -3.94
CA ALA A 313 14.17 -7.62 -4.33
C ALA A 313 13.10 -6.60 -3.90
N ILE A 314 11.82 -6.95 -3.99
CA ILE A 314 10.70 -6.12 -3.53
C ILE A 314 10.79 -5.96 -2.00
N GLN A 315 10.99 -7.03 -1.26
CA GLN A 315 11.12 -6.98 0.20
C GLN A 315 12.29 -6.13 0.67
N ARG A 316 13.46 -6.29 0.06
CA ARG A 316 14.64 -5.44 0.39
C ARG A 316 14.43 -3.97 0.09
N LYS A 317 13.62 -3.66 -0.92
CA LYS A 317 13.38 -2.29 -1.35
C LYS A 317 12.24 -1.61 -0.60
N ASN A 318 11.19 -2.37 -0.29
CA ASN A 318 9.91 -1.85 0.12
C ASN A 318 9.47 -2.34 1.51
N GLY A 319 10.28 -3.18 2.17
CA GLY A 319 9.92 -3.87 3.40
C GLY A 319 9.28 -5.24 3.15
N VAL A 320 9.36 -6.11 4.16
CA VAL A 320 8.92 -7.51 4.07
C VAL A 320 7.43 -7.61 3.70
N GLU A 321 6.59 -6.77 4.29
CA GLU A 321 5.13 -6.79 4.09
C GLU A 321 4.71 -6.48 2.64
N ALA A 322 5.59 -5.89 1.83
CA ALA A 322 5.28 -5.56 0.43
C ALA A 322 5.01 -6.78 -0.45
N ALA A 323 5.58 -7.96 -0.10
CA ALA A 323 5.48 -9.19 -0.90
C ALA A 323 5.74 -10.42 -0.01
N ARG A 324 5.06 -10.52 1.12
CA ARG A 324 5.27 -11.59 2.09
C ARG A 324 4.42 -12.82 1.81
N ARG A 325 3.17 -12.62 1.32
CA ARG A 325 2.22 -13.70 1.13
C ARG A 325 2.45 -14.41 -0.22
N TYR A 326 2.53 -15.74 -0.14
CA TYR A 326 2.65 -16.61 -1.30
C TYR A 326 1.55 -17.67 -1.27
N ILE A 327 0.66 -17.63 -2.26
CA ILE A 327 -0.56 -18.42 -2.34
C ILE A 327 -0.32 -19.61 -3.28
N ILE A 328 -0.71 -20.80 -2.85
CA ILE A 328 -0.64 -22.01 -3.66
C ILE A 328 -2.04 -22.43 -4.08
N SER A 329 -2.34 -22.35 -5.39
CA SER A 329 -3.56 -22.92 -5.95
C SER A 329 -3.49 -24.45 -5.98
N PHE A 330 -4.62 -25.12 -5.80
CA PHE A 330 -4.74 -26.57 -5.82
C PHE A 330 -3.78 -27.27 -4.85
N THR A 331 -3.77 -26.84 -3.60
CA THR A 331 -2.96 -27.47 -2.54
C THR A 331 -3.58 -28.79 -2.12
N LYS A 332 -2.82 -29.88 -2.28
CA LYS A 332 -3.28 -31.25 -1.95
C LYS A 332 -2.62 -31.84 -0.70
N SER A 333 -1.49 -31.32 -0.30
CA SER A 333 -0.73 -31.85 0.85
C SER A 333 0.22 -30.80 1.44
N ALA A 334 0.71 -31.03 2.65
CA ALA A 334 1.75 -30.22 3.28
C ALA A 334 3.06 -30.17 2.44
N GLN A 335 3.32 -31.20 1.61
CA GLN A 335 4.49 -31.20 0.72
C GLN A 335 4.45 -30.04 -0.27
N ASN A 336 3.26 -29.62 -0.77
CA ASN A 336 3.17 -28.49 -1.68
C ASN A 336 3.65 -27.18 -1.02
N VAL A 337 3.45 -27.03 0.27
CA VAL A 337 3.96 -25.88 1.06
C VAL A 337 5.48 -26.00 1.25
N ALA A 338 5.97 -27.18 1.61
CA ALA A 338 7.41 -27.43 1.75
C ALA A 338 8.17 -27.21 0.42
N ASP A 339 7.59 -27.62 -0.71
CA ASP A 339 8.16 -27.41 -2.04
C ASP A 339 8.40 -25.91 -2.33
N VAL A 340 7.50 -25.02 -1.91
CA VAL A 340 7.66 -23.57 -2.09
C VAL A 340 8.84 -23.03 -1.28
N TYR A 341 8.95 -23.40 0.00
CA TYR A 341 10.08 -22.98 0.84
C TYR A 341 11.41 -23.51 0.30
N GLU A 342 11.46 -24.78 -0.13
CA GLU A 342 12.66 -25.37 -0.73
C GLU A 342 13.02 -24.66 -2.05
N LEU A 343 12.05 -24.40 -2.92
CA LEU A 343 12.24 -23.69 -4.18
C LEU A 343 12.75 -22.26 -3.95
N ALA A 344 12.20 -21.57 -2.94
CA ALA A 344 12.68 -20.25 -2.54
C ALA A 344 14.14 -20.30 -2.13
N ARG A 345 14.55 -21.21 -1.24
CA ARG A 345 15.95 -21.40 -0.84
C ARG A 345 16.87 -21.69 -2.00
N LEU A 346 16.50 -22.63 -2.88
CA LEU A 346 17.29 -22.99 -4.04
C LEU A 346 17.43 -21.87 -5.09
N SER A 347 16.55 -20.86 -5.04
CA SER A 347 16.60 -19.71 -5.96
C SER A 347 17.73 -18.72 -5.63
N PHE A 348 18.34 -18.80 -4.43
CA PHE A 348 19.38 -17.86 -3.98
C PHE A 348 20.71 -18.56 -3.72
N ALA A 349 21.80 -17.78 -3.77
CA ALA A 349 23.15 -18.26 -3.43
C ALA A 349 23.39 -18.31 -1.93
N HIS A 350 22.78 -17.38 -1.21
CA HIS A 350 22.97 -17.20 0.22
C HIS A 350 21.63 -17.17 0.93
N GLU A 351 21.54 -17.81 2.08
CA GLU A 351 20.32 -17.89 2.89
C GLU A 351 19.76 -16.53 3.29
N LYS A 352 20.63 -15.58 3.59
CA LYS A 352 20.25 -14.20 3.94
C LYS A 352 19.49 -13.45 2.84
N ASP A 353 19.56 -13.91 1.60
CA ASP A 353 18.89 -13.30 0.46
C ASP A 353 17.50 -13.91 0.19
N VAL A 354 17.19 -15.03 0.84
CA VAL A 354 15.90 -15.72 0.73
C VAL A 354 14.80 -14.84 1.31
N PRO A 355 13.69 -14.59 0.58
CA PRO A 355 12.60 -13.78 1.10
C PRO A 355 11.89 -14.47 2.27
N THR A 356 11.37 -13.66 3.19
CA THR A 356 10.43 -14.12 4.20
C THR A 356 9.08 -14.37 3.55
N LEU A 357 8.52 -15.57 3.72
CA LEU A 357 7.26 -15.96 3.09
C LEU A 357 6.27 -16.50 4.13
N ASP A 358 5.01 -16.06 4.00
CA ASP A 358 3.85 -16.74 4.57
C ASP A 358 3.19 -17.52 3.42
N VAL A 359 3.35 -18.84 3.41
CA VAL A 359 2.82 -19.68 2.34
C VAL A 359 1.40 -20.11 2.70
N ILE A 360 0.45 -19.74 1.85
CA ILE A 360 -1.00 -19.89 2.10
C ILE A 360 -1.58 -20.93 1.14
N PRO A 361 -2.09 -22.07 1.66
CA PRO A 361 -2.73 -23.07 0.82
C PRO A 361 -4.15 -22.65 0.42
N LEU A 362 -4.54 -22.88 -0.85
CA LEU A 362 -5.94 -22.84 -1.28
C LEU A 362 -6.44 -24.28 -1.51
N PHE A 363 -7.62 -24.56 -0.95
CA PHE A 363 -8.36 -25.80 -1.14
C PHE A 363 -9.54 -25.50 -2.08
N GLU A 364 -9.41 -25.87 -3.35
CA GLU A 364 -10.35 -25.40 -4.39
C GLU A 364 -11.27 -26.53 -4.91
N GLN A 365 -10.94 -27.78 -4.64
CA GLN A 365 -11.77 -28.94 -5.00
C GLN A 365 -12.46 -29.50 -3.75
N VAL A 366 -13.56 -30.21 -3.92
CA VAL A 366 -14.31 -30.84 -2.81
C VAL A 366 -13.40 -31.79 -2.01
N GLU A 367 -12.61 -32.61 -2.71
CA GLU A 367 -11.65 -33.53 -2.09
C GLU A 367 -10.56 -32.79 -1.28
N ASP A 368 -10.09 -31.64 -1.76
CA ASP A 368 -9.11 -30.81 -1.05
C ASP A 368 -9.71 -30.24 0.25
N LEU A 369 -11.00 -29.82 0.20
CA LEU A 369 -11.74 -29.32 1.36
C LEU A 369 -12.01 -30.42 2.40
N GLU A 370 -12.34 -31.63 1.97
CA GLU A 370 -12.54 -32.78 2.87
C GLU A 370 -11.25 -33.12 3.64
N ASN A 371 -10.11 -32.96 3.00
CA ASN A 371 -8.79 -33.22 3.59
C ASN A 371 -8.14 -32.00 4.25
N ALA A 372 -8.78 -30.82 4.21
CA ALA A 372 -8.16 -29.56 4.63
C ALA A 372 -7.64 -29.57 6.08
N VAL A 373 -8.42 -30.11 7.03
CA VAL A 373 -8.03 -30.18 8.46
C VAL A 373 -6.75 -30.99 8.63
N THR A 374 -6.67 -32.16 7.96
CA THR A 374 -5.50 -33.03 8.03
C THR A 374 -4.29 -32.35 7.41
N THR A 375 -4.47 -31.76 6.23
CA THR A 375 -3.40 -31.04 5.51
C THR A 375 -2.90 -29.83 6.33
N LEU A 376 -3.79 -29.01 6.91
CA LEU A 376 -3.40 -27.89 7.76
C LEU A 376 -2.65 -28.33 9.01
N SER A 377 -3.11 -29.43 9.67
CA SER A 377 -2.42 -30.02 10.82
C SER A 377 -1.00 -30.45 10.50
N GLN A 378 -0.75 -30.93 9.29
CA GLN A 378 0.59 -31.27 8.82
C GLN A 378 1.42 -30.03 8.45
N ILE A 379 0.80 -29.00 7.85
CA ILE A 379 1.47 -27.77 7.48
C ILE A 379 2.04 -27.04 8.70
N ILE A 380 1.27 -26.92 9.79
CA ILE A 380 1.74 -26.25 11.01
C ILE A 380 2.90 -26.97 11.71
N GLU A 381 3.12 -28.25 11.38
CA GLU A 381 4.27 -29.03 11.88
C GLU A 381 5.53 -28.87 11.01
N LEU A 382 5.44 -28.24 9.85
CA LEU A 382 6.61 -28.00 9.00
C LEU A 382 7.62 -27.08 9.70
N PRO A 383 8.94 -27.36 9.63
CA PRO A 383 9.98 -26.53 10.26
C PRO A 383 9.97 -25.08 9.77
N ASP A 384 9.59 -24.85 8.51
CA ASP A 384 9.53 -23.53 7.88
C ASP A 384 8.29 -22.71 8.31
N VAL A 385 7.31 -23.34 8.95
CA VAL A 385 6.05 -22.72 9.41
C VAL A 385 6.06 -22.47 10.93
N LYS A 386 6.80 -23.29 11.68
CA LYS A 386 7.04 -23.14 13.14
C LYS A 386 7.92 -21.94 13.43
#